data_444656105e861c72410b83b695bf15fc
#
_entry.id   444656105e861c72410b83b695bf15fc
#
_cell.length_a   1.000
_cell.length_b   1.000
_cell.length_c   1.000
_cell.angle_alpha   90.00
_cell.angle_beta   90.00
_cell.angle_gamma   90.00
#
_symmetry.space_group_name_H-M   'P 1'
#
loop_
_entity.id
_entity.type
_entity.pdbx_description
1 polymer ?
#
loop_
_entity_poly.entity_id
_entity_poly.type
_entity_poly.pdbx_seq_one_letter_code
_entity_poly.pdbx_strand_id
1 'polypeptide(L)'
;GQIAFPGGRLDAVESVLAGALRESKEEIGLDEALVQPIGYLDGFLTITQFVVNPVVALVSPQCVLAAHAGEVAEIFEVPLAFLMDDANCQTHTREFNGVTRHFYVYPFGDRYIWGATAGMIRNLHERLYA
;
A
#
# COMPACT_ATOMS: atom_id res chain seq x y z
N GLY A 1 -0.21 12.41 9.00
CA GLY A 1 0.46 11.15 8.75
C GLY A 1 0.52 10.80 7.27
N GLN A 2 1.34 9.85 6.96
CA GLN A 2 1.44 9.34 5.60
C GLN A 2 0.30 8.38 5.28
N ILE A 3 -0.16 8.43 4.03
CA ILE A 3 -1.10 7.45 3.50
C ILE A 3 -0.31 6.19 3.17
N ALA A 4 -0.74 5.07 3.73
CA ALA A 4 -0.05 3.79 3.56
C ALA A 4 -1.05 2.63 3.56
N PHE A 5 -0.66 1.53 2.92
CA PHE A 5 -1.36 0.27 3.10
C PHE A 5 -1.03 -0.32 4.47
N PRO A 6 -1.93 -1.15 5.02
CA PRO A 6 -1.63 -1.85 6.27
C PRO A 6 -0.36 -2.69 6.14
N GLY A 7 0.49 -2.66 7.15
CA GLY A 7 1.72 -3.42 7.13
C GLY A 7 2.68 -3.02 8.23
N GLY A 8 3.75 -3.77 8.34
CA GLY A 8 4.78 -3.54 9.32
C GLY A 8 5.91 -4.54 9.22
N ARG A 9 6.74 -4.60 10.24
CA ARG A 9 7.86 -5.53 10.29
C ARG A 9 7.39 -6.96 10.48
N LEU A 10 8.06 -7.89 9.82
CA LEU A 10 7.83 -9.31 10.03
C LEU A 10 8.42 -9.74 11.37
N ASP A 11 7.69 -10.63 12.05
CA ASP A 11 8.24 -11.33 13.20
C ASP A 11 9.25 -12.40 12.76
N ALA A 12 10.09 -12.90 13.67
CA ALA A 12 11.30 -13.66 13.35
C ALA A 12 11.10 -14.87 12.43
N VAL A 13 9.97 -15.55 12.46
CA VAL A 13 9.72 -16.76 11.66
C VAL A 13 8.44 -16.62 10.81
N GLU A 14 8.01 -15.40 10.62
CA GLU A 14 6.75 -15.11 9.96
C GLU A 14 6.93 -14.99 8.45
N SER A 15 6.02 -15.58 7.67
CA SER A 15 6.01 -15.38 6.23
C SER A 15 5.49 -13.98 5.88
N VAL A 16 5.78 -13.53 4.65
CA VAL A 16 5.29 -12.24 4.14
C VAL A 16 3.76 -12.17 4.23
N LEU A 17 3.06 -13.22 3.80
CA LEU A 17 1.59 -13.26 3.85
C LEU A 17 1.08 -13.22 5.29
N ALA A 18 1.65 -14.04 6.17
CA ALA A 18 1.22 -14.06 7.56
C ALA A 18 1.41 -12.70 8.24
N GLY A 19 2.53 -12.03 7.96
CA GLY A 19 2.80 -10.71 8.48
C GLY A 19 1.82 -9.66 7.98
N ALA A 20 1.51 -9.68 6.68
CA ALA A 20 0.54 -8.77 6.10
C ALA A 20 -0.85 -8.94 6.72
N LEU A 21 -1.29 -10.18 6.92
CA LEU A 21 -2.58 -10.47 7.54
C LEU A 21 -2.61 -10.08 9.01
N ARG A 22 -1.53 -10.35 9.76
CA ARG A 22 -1.42 -9.98 11.16
C ARG A 22 -1.48 -8.46 11.34
N GLU A 23 -0.68 -7.73 10.59
CA GLU A 23 -0.66 -6.27 10.67
C GLU A 23 -2.01 -5.66 10.27
N SER A 24 -2.65 -6.21 9.25
CA SER A 24 -3.97 -5.73 8.82
C SER A 24 -5.03 -5.95 9.89
N LYS A 25 -4.96 -7.08 10.60
CA LYS A 25 -5.87 -7.33 11.71
C LYS A 25 -5.62 -6.37 12.88
N GLU A 26 -4.35 -6.14 13.21
CA GLU A 26 -3.98 -5.26 14.32
C GLU A 26 -4.34 -3.80 14.02
N GLU A 27 -4.09 -3.34 12.79
CA GLU A 27 -4.26 -1.92 12.44
C GLU A 27 -5.70 -1.56 12.08
N ILE A 28 -6.39 -2.41 11.31
CA ILE A 28 -7.71 -2.09 10.75
C ILE A 28 -8.78 -3.14 11.01
N GLY A 29 -8.49 -4.14 11.84
CA GLY A 29 -9.48 -5.15 12.21
C GLY A 29 -9.87 -6.09 11.07
N LEU A 30 -9.00 -6.26 10.06
CA LEU A 30 -9.29 -7.13 8.92
C LEU A 30 -9.30 -8.59 9.35
N ASP A 31 -10.45 -9.27 9.13
CA ASP A 31 -10.58 -10.71 9.41
C ASP A 31 -9.97 -11.49 8.25
N GLU A 32 -8.94 -12.30 8.52
CA GLU A 32 -8.27 -13.06 7.48
C GLU A 32 -9.18 -14.08 6.78
N ALA A 33 -10.25 -14.52 7.45
CA ALA A 33 -11.23 -15.42 6.84
C ALA A 33 -11.97 -14.77 5.65
N LEU A 34 -11.96 -13.44 5.58
CA LEU A 34 -12.60 -12.66 4.52
C LEU A 34 -11.60 -12.18 3.46
N VAL A 35 -10.36 -12.66 3.50
CA VAL A 35 -9.28 -12.25 2.61
C VAL A 35 -8.86 -13.41 1.74
N GLN A 36 -8.82 -13.18 0.42
CA GLN A 36 -8.30 -14.14 -0.55
C GLN A 36 -7.03 -13.57 -1.19
N PRO A 37 -5.83 -13.99 -0.77
CA PRO A 37 -4.60 -13.56 -1.42
C PRO A 37 -4.58 -14.03 -2.88
N ILE A 38 -4.18 -13.16 -3.80
CA ILE A 38 -4.11 -13.49 -5.21
C ILE A 38 -2.69 -13.37 -5.79
N GLY A 39 -1.79 -12.72 -5.09
CA GLY A 39 -0.41 -12.61 -5.56
C GLY A 39 0.42 -11.61 -4.80
N TYR A 40 1.63 -11.44 -5.29
CA TYR A 40 2.61 -10.52 -4.70
C TYR A 40 3.07 -9.55 -5.78
N LEU A 41 3.34 -8.32 -5.36
CA LEU A 41 4.03 -7.36 -6.21
C LEU A 41 5.54 -7.51 -6.03
N ASP A 42 6.30 -6.75 -6.81
CA ASP A 42 7.75 -6.76 -6.69
C ASP A 42 8.16 -6.15 -5.35
N GLY A 43 9.06 -6.82 -4.65
CA GLY A 43 9.65 -6.25 -3.46
C GLY A 43 10.50 -5.04 -3.84
N PHE A 44 10.55 -4.04 -2.98
CA PHE A 44 11.40 -2.89 -3.23
C PHE A 44 12.00 -2.34 -1.94
N LEU A 45 13.13 -1.63 -2.11
CA LEU A 45 13.84 -1.00 -1.02
C LEU A 45 13.36 0.44 -0.88
N THR A 46 12.90 0.81 0.32
CA THR A 46 12.51 2.19 0.61
C THR A 46 13.72 3.08 0.84
N ILE A 47 13.52 4.41 0.86
CA ILE A 47 14.58 5.36 1.16
C ILE A 47 15.20 5.09 2.55
N THR A 48 14.38 4.62 3.49
CA THR A 48 14.83 4.24 4.84
C THR A 48 15.43 2.84 4.91
N GLN A 49 15.65 2.19 3.77
CA GLN A 49 16.30 0.89 3.59
C GLN A 49 15.53 -0.29 4.16
N PHE A 50 14.21 -0.19 4.26
CA PHE A 50 13.34 -1.33 4.52
C PHE A 50 12.97 -2.00 3.21
N VAL A 51 12.97 -3.33 3.21
CA VAL A 51 12.44 -4.10 2.08
C VAL A 51 10.94 -4.27 2.29
N VAL A 52 10.15 -3.85 1.31
CA VAL A 52 8.70 -3.97 1.34
C VAL A 52 8.27 -5.05 0.35
N ASN A 53 7.45 -5.99 0.81
CA ASN A 53 6.91 -7.07 -0.01
C ASN A 53 5.39 -6.96 -0.04
N PRO A 54 4.82 -6.27 -1.04
CA PRO A 54 3.37 -6.09 -1.09
C PRO A 54 2.63 -7.37 -1.43
N VAL A 55 1.53 -7.62 -0.74
CA VAL A 55 0.61 -8.71 -1.00
C VAL A 55 -0.67 -8.14 -1.59
N VAL A 56 -1.13 -8.71 -2.68
CA VAL A 56 -2.40 -8.34 -3.31
C VAL A 56 -3.44 -9.38 -2.96
N ALA A 57 -4.59 -8.93 -2.51
CA ALA A 57 -5.68 -9.82 -2.08
C ALA A 57 -7.04 -9.23 -2.43
N LEU A 58 -8.01 -10.12 -2.56
CA LEU A 58 -9.42 -9.74 -2.63
C LEU A 58 -9.99 -9.80 -1.22
N VAL A 59 -10.76 -8.79 -0.85
CA VAL A 59 -11.40 -8.71 0.46
C VAL A 59 -12.92 -8.77 0.27
N SER A 60 -13.57 -9.63 1.04
CA SER A 60 -15.04 -9.76 0.97
C SER A 60 -15.72 -8.43 1.29
N PRO A 61 -16.76 -8.03 0.54
CA PRO A 61 -17.52 -6.82 0.86
C PRO A 61 -18.25 -6.89 2.20
N GLN A 62 -18.32 -8.07 2.81
CA GLN A 62 -18.88 -8.24 4.15
C GLN A 62 -17.91 -7.83 5.27
N CYS A 63 -16.66 -7.54 4.91
CA CYS A 63 -15.64 -7.14 5.88
C CYS A 63 -16.00 -5.79 6.50
N VAL A 64 -15.93 -5.72 7.82
CA VAL A 64 -16.11 -4.48 8.58
C VAL A 64 -14.76 -4.07 9.15
N LEU A 65 -14.25 -2.93 8.70
CA LEU A 65 -12.96 -2.42 9.14
C LEU A 65 -13.14 -1.39 10.25
N ALA A 66 -12.19 -1.34 11.17
CA ALA A 66 -12.16 -0.37 12.24
C ALA A 66 -10.72 0.03 12.52
N ALA A 67 -10.46 1.33 12.53
CA ALA A 67 -9.12 1.85 12.81
C ALA A 67 -8.73 1.60 14.26
N HIS A 68 -7.54 1.05 14.48
CA HIS A 68 -6.99 0.89 15.83
C HIS A 68 -6.50 2.25 16.32
N ALA A 69 -7.08 2.73 17.43
CA ALA A 69 -6.72 4.02 17.99
C ALA A 69 -5.23 4.06 18.38
N GLY A 70 -4.56 5.11 18.00
CA GLY A 70 -3.12 5.29 18.25
C GLY A 70 -2.21 4.80 17.12
N GLU A 71 -2.68 3.91 16.25
CA GLU A 71 -1.90 3.43 15.10
C GLU A 71 -2.43 3.96 13.79
N VAL A 72 -3.75 4.05 13.65
CA VAL A 72 -4.42 4.45 12.42
C VAL A 72 -5.37 5.60 12.70
N ALA A 73 -5.14 6.72 12.02
CA ALA A 73 -6.00 7.90 12.19
C ALA A 73 -7.29 7.77 11.39
N GLU A 74 -7.21 7.20 10.19
CA GLU A 74 -8.34 7.13 9.27
C GLU A 74 -8.16 5.96 8.30
N ILE A 75 -9.27 5.32 7.95
CA ILE A 75 -9.32 4.32 6.87
C ILE A 75 -10.15 4.92 5.74
N PHE A 76 -9.65 4.82 4.52
CA PHE A 76 -10.43 5.20 3.35
C PHE A 76 -10.17 4.26 2.20
N GLU A 77 -11.11 4.22 1.26
CA GLU A 77 -11.03 3.39 0.08
C GLU A 77 -10.91 4.26 -1.17
N VAL A 78 -10.21 3.73 -2.16
CA VAL A 78 -10.04 4.40 -3.45
C VAL A 78 -10.50 3.43 -4.54
N PRO A 79 -11.35 3.85 -5.47
CA PRO A 79 -11.75 2.98 -6.57
C PRO A 79 -10.53 2.48 -7.34
N LEU A 80 -10.47 1.17 -7.58
CA LEU A 80 -9.35 0.59 -8.34
C LEU A 80 -9.27 1.21 -9.74
N ALA A 81 -10.41 1.48 -10.37
CA ALA A 81 -10.43 2.11 -11.68
C ALA A 81 -9.75 3.48 -11.69
N PHE A 82 -9.86 4.24 -10.60
CA PHE A 82 -9.16 5.52 -10.47
C PHE A 82 -7.64 5.32 -10.47
N LEU A 83 -7.17 4.36 -9.70
CA LEU A 83 -5.74 4.09 -9.56
C LEU A 83 -5.13 3.48 -10.82
N MET A 84 -5.93 2.77 -11.62
CA MET A 84 -5.46 2.14 -12.85
C MET A 84 -5.58 3.04 -14.07
N ASP A 85 -6.09 4.25 -13.91
CA ASP A 85 -6.14 5.25 -14.98
C ASP A 85 -4.86 6.07 -15.00
N ASP A 86 -4.09 5.98 -16.09
CA ASP A 86 -2.83 6.71 -16.25
C ASP A 86 -2.99 8.21 -16.10
N ALA A 87 -4.15 8.76 -16.44
CA ALA A 87 -4.42 10.19 -16.29
C ALA A 87 -4.38 10.65 -14.85
N ASN A 88 -4.57 9.74 -13.89
CA ASN A 88 -4.56 10.05 -12.46
C ASN A 88 -3.18 9.86 -11.81
N CYS A 89 -2.22 9.35 -12.56
CA CYS A 89 -0.85 9.16 -12.07
C CYS A 89 0.03 10.30 -12.56
N GLN A 90 0.65 10.99 -11.63
CA GLN A 90 1.61 12.06 -11.92
C GLN A 90 3.01 11.61 -11.54
N THR A 91 4.01 12.14 -12.23
CA THR A 91 5.42 11.95 -11.87
C THR A 91 5.98 13.29 -11.41
N HIS A 92 6.52 13.30 -10.22
CA HIS A 92 7.14 14.49 -9.63
C HIS A 92 8.61 14.22 -9.37
N THR A 93 9.38 15.29 -9.22
CA THR A 93 10.79 15.20 -8.87
C THR A 93 11.05 15.96 -7.58
N ARG A 94 11.98 15.46 -6.80
CA ARG A 94 12.42 16.11 -5.58
C ARG A 94 13.90 15.85 -5.38
N GLU A 95 14.61 16.88 -4.93
CA GLU A 95 16.01 16.74 -4.56
C GLU A 95 16.11 16.26 -3.12
N PHE A 96 16.89 15.20 -2.92
CA PHE A 96 17.13 14.61 -1.62
C PHE A 96 18.61 14.26 -1.51
N ASN A 97 19.31 14.87 -0.51
CA ASN A 97 20.73 14.69 -0.31
C ASN A 97 21.56 14.93 -1.60
N GLY A 98 21.20 15.98 -2.36
CA GLY A 98 21.89 16.33 -3.59
C GLY A 98 21.58 15.46 -4.80
N VAL A 99 20.66 14.51 -4.66
CA VAL A 99 20.22 13.60 -5.73
C VAL A 99 18.80 13.91 -6.11
N THR A 100 18.54 14.12 -7.40
CA THR A 100 17.18 14.28 -7.91
C THR A 100 16.50 12.93 -7.97
N ARG A 101 15.36 12.81 -7.29
CA ARG A 101 14.57 11.60 -7.27
C ARG A 101 13.22 11.83 -7.94
N HIS A 102 12.78 10.81 -8.66
CA HIS A 102 11.46 10.78 -9.30
C HIS A 102 10.54 9.92 -8.46
N PHE A 103 9.29 10.36 -8.32
CA PHE A 103 8.30 9.58 -7.58
C PHE A 103 6.91 9.78 -8.18
N TYR A 104 6.06 8.77 -7.97
CA TYR A 104 4.68 8.80 -8.44
C TYR A 104 3.76 9.43 -7.42
N VAL A 105 2.72 10.08 -7.91
CA VAL A 105 1.70 10.73 -7.10
C VAL A 105 0.33 10.43 -7.69
N TYR A 106 -0.61 10.05 -6.83
CA TYR A 106 -2.02 9.89 -7.18
C TYR A 106 -2.84 10.85 -6.30
N PRO A 107 -3.14 12.07 -6.78
CA PRO A 107 -4.03 12.97 -6.05
C PRO A 107 -5.46 12.41 -6.08
N PHE A 108 -6.05 12.20 -4.92
CA PHE A 108 -7.41 11.69 -4.79
C PHE A 108 -8.21 12.61 -3.87
N GLY A 109 -8.98 13.52 -4.45
CA GLY A 109 -9.64 14.57 -3.71
C GLY A 109 -8.60 15.46 -3.01
N ASP A 110 -8.75 15.62 -1.71
CA ASP A 110 -7.80 16.37 -0.89
C ASP A 110 -6.67 15.48 -0.34
N ARG A 111 -6.61 14.21 -0.76
CA ARG A 111 -5.60 13.26 -0.33
C ARG A 111 -4.47 13.18 -1.34
N TYR A 112 -3.27 13.08 -0.83
CA TYR A 112 -2.06 13.06 -1.64
C TYR A 112 -1.36 11.73 -1.43
N ILE A 113 -1.57 10.79 -2.35
CA ILE A 113 -0.97 9.45 -2.29
C ILE A 113 0.34 9.49 -3.06
N TRP A 114 1.46 9.27 -2.38
CA TRP A 114 2.78 9.41 -2.98
C TRP A 114 3.80 8.46 -2.36
N GLY A 115 5.01 8.51 -2.84
CA GLY A 115 6.13 7.75 -2.29
C GLY A 115 5.97 6.25 -2.50
N ALA A 116 6.32 5.48 -1.48
CA ALA A 116 6.28 4.01 -1.52
C ALA A 116 4.88 3.47 -1.85
N THR A 117 3.84 4.06 -1.27
CA THR A 117 2.46 3.65 -1.52
C THR A 117 2.09 3.82 -2.99
N ALA A 118 2.40 4.98 -3.57
CA ALA A 118 2.15 5.23 -4.99
C ALA A 118 3.00 4.32 -5.88
N GLY A 119 4.22 4.02 -5.48
CA GLY A 119 5.09 3.07 -6.19
C GLY A 119 4.50 1.67 -6.26
N MET A 120 3.90 1.19 -5.17
CA MET A 120 3.21 -0.10 -5.14
C MET A 120 2.01 -0.11 -6.09
N ILE A 121 1.22 0.98 -6.09
CA ILE A 121 0.07 1.12 -6.98
C ILE A 121 0.52 1.09 -8.44
N ARG A 122 1.59 1.81 -8.76
CA ARG A 122 2.14 1.81 -10.13
C ARG A 122 2.65 0.44 -10.54
N ASN A 123 3.29 -0.29 -9.65
CA ASN A 123 3.73 -1.65 -9.91
C ASN A 123 2.54 -2.59 -10.19
N LEU A 124 1.46 -2.44 -9.44
CA LEU A 124 0.23 -3.18 -9.72
C LEU A 124 -0.29 -2.88 -11.13
N HIS A 125 -0.32 -1.60 -11.52
CA HIS A 125 -0.72 -1.18 -12.86
C HIS A 125 0.14 -1.86 -13.93
N GLU A 126 1.45 -1.84 -13.75
CA GLU A 126 2.39 -2.46 -14.69
C GLU A 126 2.16 -3.96 -14.82
N ARG A 127 1.86 -4.64 -13.72
CA ARG A 127 1.61 -6.09 -13.70
C ARG A 127 0.29 -6.46 -14.37
N LEU A 128 -0.72 -5.59 -14.30
CA LEU A 128 -2.03 -5.86 -14.86
C LEU A 128 -2.15 -5.45 -16.33
N TYR A 129 -1.43 -4.41 -16.75
CA TYR A 129 -1.61 -3.79 -18.07
C TYR A 129 -0.33 -3.68 -18.90
N ALA A 130 0.73 -4.30 -18.44
CA ALA A 130 2.02 -4.28 -19.17
C ALA A 130 1.98 -5.12 -20.43
#